data_1f32edbac20eb10d58d8a7f6755caf6d
#
_entry.id   1f32edbac20eb10d58d8a7f6755caf6d
#
_cell.length_a   1.000
_cell.length_b   1.000
_cell.length_c   1.000
_cell.angle_alpha   90.00
_cell.angle_beta   90.00
_cell.angle_gamma   90.00
#
_symmetry.space_group_name_H-M   'P 1'
#
loop_
_entity.id
_entity.type
_entity.pdbx_description
1 polymer ?
#
loop_
_entity_poly.entity_id
_entity_poly.type
_entity_poly.pdbx_seq_one_letter_code
_entity_poly.pdbx_strand_id
1 'polypeptide(L)'
;NPIIDKYIPINKSYKIYLSANTDIYQTGKLLLKHFDVRIFRRMIRDLYTRSTSIDETLKIWQKVRLGENLYIDPFKDDANYHINSFHAYELCIYKKILKSFESDSKELNKLKNSLKDFEELSAEVAPKDSVLQEFLPKN
;
A
#
# COMPACT_ATOMS: atom_id res chain seq x y z
N ASN A 1 -12.29 -2.38 -15.62
CA ASN A 1 -13.39 -2.83 -14.77
C ASN A 1 -14.45 -3.51 -15.64
N PRO A 2 -14.65 -4.86 -15.52
CA PRO A 2 -15.52 -5.61 -16.43
C PRO A 2 -16.98 -5.12 -16.46
N ILE A 3 -17.45 -4.44 -15.42
CA ILE A 3 -18.80 -3.87 -15.38
C ILE A 3 -18.87 -2.64 -16.31
N ILE A 4 -17.87 -1.77 -16.24
CA ILE A 4 -17.81 -0.55 -17.05
C ILE A 4 -17.55 -0.89 -18.51
N ASP A 5 -16.72 -1.90 -18.78
CA ASP A 5 -16.36 -2.32 -20.14
C ASP A 5 -17.56 -2.81 -20.97
N LYS A 6 -18.68 -3.18 -20.33
CA LYS A 6 -19.94 -3.51 -21.01
C LYS A 6 -20.65 -2.29 -21.58
N TYR A 7 -20.40 -1.10 -21.01
CA TYR A 7 -21.15 0.13 -21.34
C TYR A 7 -20.32 1.14 -22.11
N ILE A 8 -18.98 1.06 -22.04
CA ILE A 8 -18.08 1.98 -22.73
C ILE A 8 -17.33 1.21 -23.81
N PRO A 9 -17.45 1.59 -25.11
CA PRO A 9 -16.68 0.99 -26.18
C PRO A 9 -15.16 1.07 -25.89
N ILE A 10 -14.44 -0.02 -26.10
CA ILE A 10 -12.99 -0.13 -25.83
C ILE A 10 -12.20 0.99 -26.53
N ASN A 11 -12.58 1.36 -27.76
CA ASN A 11 -11.94 2.41 -28.52
C ASN A 11 -12.21 3.85 -27.99
N LYS A 12 -13.10 4.00 -27.02
CA LYS A 12 -13.40 5.28 -26.34
C LYS A 12 -12.94 5.33 -24.89
N SER A 13 -12.24 4.30 -24.41
CA SER A 13 -11.71 4.23 -23.04
C SER A 13 -10.19 4.14 -23.05
N TYR A 14 -9.57 4.84 -22.11
CA TYR A 14 -8.15 4.72 -21.81
C TYR A 14 -8.01 4.16 -20.38
N LYS A 15 -7.39 3.00 -20.26
CA LYS A 15 -7.30 2.27 -19.01
C LYS A 15 -5.93 2.52 -18.37
N ILE A 16 -5.94 2.92 -17.11
CA ILE A 16 -4.72 3.12 -16.31
C ILE A 16 -4.77 2.16 -15.13
N TYR A 17 -3.70 1.38 -14.96
CA TYR A 17 -3.47 0.57 -13.77
C TYR A 17 -2.53 1.31 -12.84
N LEU A 18 -3.02 1.68 -11.65
CA LEU A 18 -2.27 2.39 -10.62
C LEU A 18 -2.06 1.48 -9.41
N SER A 19 -0.82 1.21 -9.05
CA SER A 19 -0.49 0.39 -7.88
C SER A 19 0.90 0.72 -7.35
N ALA A 20 1.15 0.52 -6.04
CA ALA A 20 2.50 0.40 -5.53
C ALA A 20 3.01 -1.00 -5.94
N ASN A 21 3.88 -1.06 -6.93
CA ASN A 21 4.31 -2.31 -7.57
C ASN A 21 5.85 -2.44 -7.55
N THR A 22 6.45 -2.25 -6.36
CA THR A 22 7.90 -2.38 -6.17
C THR A 22 8.20 -3.35 -5.06
N ASP A 23 8.92 -4.41 -5.38
CA ASP A 23 9.51 -5.32 -4.40
C ASP A 23 10.82 -4.71 -3.88
N ILE A 24 11.06 -4.80 -2.59
CA ILE A 24 12.21 -4.19 -1.91
C ILE A 24 13.22 -5.27 -1.61
N TYR A 25 14.45 -5.04 -2.02
CA TYR A 25 15.58 -5.94 -1.79
C TYR A 25 16.62 -5.29 -0.91
N GLN A 26 17.22 -6.07 -0.02
CA GLN A 26 18.36 -5.69 0.79
C GLN A 26 19.49 -6.72 0.57
N THR A 27 20.66 -6.26 0.14
CA THR A 27 21.80 -7.13 -0.17
C THR A 27 21.45 -8.34 -1.06
N GLY A 28 20.58 -8.12 -2.07
CA GLY A 28 20.14 -9.16 -3.03
C GLY A 28 19.05 -10.10 -2.50
N LYS A 29 18.61 -9.96 -1.23
CA LYS A 29 17.52 -10.75 -0.66
C LYS A 29 16.23 -9.94 -0.65
N LEU A 30 15.12 -10.58 -1.02
CA LEU A 30 13.79 -9.97 -0.94
C LEU A 30 13.46 -9.66 0.53
N LEU A 31 13.25 -8.39 0.83
CA LEU A 31 12.89 -7.89 2.16
C LEU A 31 11.37 -7.70 2.29
N LEU A 32 10.77 -7.00 1.33
CA LEU A 32 9.34 -6.70 1.27
C LEU A 32 8.83 -6.91 -0.15
N LYS A 33 7.67 -7.47 -0.27
CA LYS A 33 6.92 -7.52 -1.53
C LYS A 33 6.09 -6.25 -1.70
N HIS A 34 5.73 -5.93 -2.94
CA HIS A 34 4.90 -4.76 -3.26
C HIS A 34 3.58 -4.72 -2.46
N PHE A 35 2.99 -5.86 -2.14
CA PHE A 35 1.77 -5.89 -1.33
C PHE A 35 2.04 -5.60 0.16
N ASP A 36 3.28 -5.73 0.66
CA ASP A 36 3.65 -5.32 2.01
C ASP A 36 3.67 -3.78 2.12
N VAL A 37 4.06 -3.08 1.05
CA VAL A 37 3.92 -1.61 0.98
C VAL A 37 2.45 -1.21 1.08
N ARG A 38 1.58 -1.93 0.40
CA ARG A 38 0.13 -1.66 0.39
C ARG A 38 -0.54 -1.92 1.73
N ILE A 39 -0.10 -2.96 2.50
CA ILE A 39 -0.62 -3.16 3.85
C ILE A 39 -0.18 -2.05 4.80
N PHE A 40 1.05 -1.52 4.70
CA PHE A 40 1.46 -0.35 5.47
C PHE A 40 0.58 0.86 5.19
N ARG A 41 0.37 1.22 3.92
CA ARG A 41 -0.53 2.30 3.51
C ARG A 41 -1.93 2.11 4.09
N ARG A 42 -2.46 0.90 3.99
CA ARG A 42 -3.80 0.58 4.49
C ARG A 42 -3.89 0.69 6.00
N MET A 43 -2.96 0.10 6.75
CA MET A 43 -2.96 0.17 8.22
C MET A 43 -2.98 1.61 8.71
N ILE A 44 -2.11 2.44 8.16
CA ILE A 44 -1.98 3.84 8.58
C ILE A 44 -3.23 4.63 8.20
N ARG A 45 -3.71 4.51 6.95
CA ARG A 45 -4.94 5.17 6.53
C ARG A 45 -6.13 4.75 7.37
N ASP A 46 -6.37 3.45 7.53
CA ASP A 46 -7.55 2.93 8.24
C ASP A 46 -7.53 3.37 9.71
N LEU A 47 -6.34 3.44 10.32
CA LEU A 47 -6.16 3.96 11.68
C LEU A 47 -6.56 5.43 11.80
N TYR A 48 -6.04 6.30 10.93
CA TYR A 48 -6.22 7.76 11.06
C TYR A 48 -7.48 8.30 10.41
N THR A 49 -8.03 7.64 9.40
CA THR A 49 -9.18 8.15 8.65
C THR A 49 -10.45 7.35 8.83
N ARG A 50 -10.38 6.12 9.34
CA ARG A 50 -11.52 5.20 9.46
C ARG A 50 -11.74 4.69 10.87
N SER A 51 -10.93 5.13 11.84
CA SER A 51 -10.97 4.67 13.23
C SER A 51 -10.93 3.13 13.36
N THR A 52 -10.26 2.45 12.41
CA THR A 52 -10.09 1.00 12.41
C THR A 52 -8.71 0.68 12.96
N SER A 53 -8.66 -0.24 13.94
CA SER A 53 -7.37 -0.63 14.53
C SER A 53 -6.47 -1.36 13.52
N ILE A 54 -5.16 -1.33 13.78
CA ILE A 54 -4.18 -2.06 12.96
C ILE A 54 -4.49 -3.56 12.93
N ASP A 55 -4.85 -4.14 14.08
CA ASP A 55 -5.17 -5.56 14.19
C ASP A 55 -6.42 -5.96 13.40
N GLU A 56 -7.45 -5.11 13.37
CA GLU A 56 -8.62 -5.32 12.53
C GLU A 56 -8.27 -5.25 11.04
N THR A 57 -7.44 -4.28 10.64
CA THR A 57 -6.95 -4.17 9.26
C THR A 57 -6.18 -5.42 8.85
N LEU A 58 -5.30 -5.94 9.71
CA LEU A 58 -4.54 -7.17 9.43
C LEU A 58 -5.45 -8.40 9.29
N LYS A 59 -6.47 -8.53 10.15
CA LYS A 59 -7.44 -9.66 10.08
C LYS A 59 -8.17 -9.72 8.74
N ILE A 60 -8.53 -8.57 8.16
CA ILE A 60 -9.25 -8.53 6.88
C ILE A 60 -8.31 -8.54 5.67
N TRP A 61 -7.02 -8.32 5.86
CA TRP A 61 -6.06 -8.17 4.76
C TRP A 61 -6.03 -9.35 3.79
N GLN A 62 -6.08 -10.58 4.30
CA GLN A 62 -6.10 -11.77 3.45
C GLN A 62 -7.32 -11.80 2.51
N LYS A 63 -8.50 -11.37 3.00
CA LYS A 63 -9.71 -11.27 2.18
C LYS A 63 -9.56 -10.20 1.10
N VAL A 64 -8.91 -9.07 1.44
CA VAL A 64 -8.62 -8.01 0.46
C VAL A 64 -7.70 -8.53 -0.63
N ARG A 65 -6.63 -9.23 -0.26
CA ARG A 65 -5.69 -9.85 -1.22
C ARG A 65 -6.39 -10.86 -2.13
N LEU A 66 -7.27 -11.69 -1.58
CA LEU A 66 -8.06 -12.61 -2.39
C LEU A 66 -8.95 -11.87 -3.39
N GLY A 67 -9.61 -10.80 -2.96
CA GLY A 67 -10.44 -9.98 -3.85
C GLY A 67 -9.62 -9.33 -4.97
N GLU A 68 -8.41 -8.85 -4.68
CA GLU A 68 -7.50 -8.30 -5.68
C GLU A 68 -7.09 -9.34 -6.72
N ASN A 69 -6.67 -10.52 -6.26
CA ASN A 69 -6.26 -11.61 -7.14
C ASN A 69 -7.40 -12.09 -8.07
N LEU A 70 -8.64 -12.01 -7.60
CA LEU A 70 -9.81 -12.46 -8.37
C LEU A 70 -10.38 -11.38 -9.30
N TYR A 71 -10.36 -10.11 -8.87
CA TYR A 71 -11.13 -9.05 -9.52
C TYR A 71 -10.31 -7.88 -10.04
N ILE A 72 -9.01 -7.84 -9.76
CA ILE A 72 -8.12 -6.74 -10.20
C ILE A 72 -6.97 -7.29 -11.02
N ASP A 73 -6.19 -8.22 -10.45
CA ASP A 73 -4.97 -8.72 -11.06
C ASP A 73 -5.20 -9.37 -12.45
N PRO A 74 -6.30 -10.11 -12.72
CA PRO A 74 -6.54 -10.67 -14.06
C PRO A 74 -6.72 -9.62 -15.16
N PHE A 75 -7.06 -8.38 -14.79
CA PHE A 75 -7.33 -7.28 -15.74
C PHE A 75 -6.24 -6.23 -15.80
N LYS A 76 -5.14 -6.42 -15.05
CA LYS A 76 -4.04 -5.45 -15.04
C LYS A 76 -3.41 -5.28 -16.44
N ASP A 77 -3.25 -6.39 -17.15
CA ASP A 77 -2.61 -6.39 -18.48
C ASP A 77 -3.51 -5.81 -19.59
N ASP A 78 -4.81 -5.60 -19.30
CA ASP A 78 -5.73 -4.87 -20.17
C ASP A 78 -5.55 -3.34 -20.10
N ALA A 79 -4.70 -2.86 -19.21
CA ALA A 79 -4.45 -1.44 -19.05
C ALA A 79 -3.53 -0.91 -20.17
N ASN A 80 -3.87 0.26 -20.70
CA ASN A 80 -3.05 0.95 -21.69
C ASN A 80 -1.79 1.55 -21.07
N TYR A 81 -1.84 1.86 -19.76
CA TYR A 81 -0.73 2.46 -19.04
C TYR A 81 -0.66 1.98 -17.59
N HIS A 82 0.56 1.74 -17.10
CA HIS A 82 0.83 1.31 -15.74
C HIS A 82 1.58 2.40 -14.99
N ILE A 83 1.03 2.82 -13.85
CA ILE A 83 1.67 3.79 -12.96
C ILE A 83 2.06 3.09 -11.67
N ASN A 84 3.35 3.12 -11.37
CA ASN A 84 3.85 2.68 -10.07
C ASN A 84 3.83 3.86 -9.11
N SER A 85 2.97 3.80 -8.10
CA SER A 85 2.80 4.86 -7.10
C SER A 85 3.72 4.71 -5.89
N PHE A 86 4.71 3.82 -5.93
CA PHE A 86 5.65 3.62 -4.83
C PHE A 86 6.63 4.79 -4.72
N HIS A 87 6.86 5.24 -3.49
CA HIS A 87 7.88 6.22 -3.14
C HIS A 87 8.90 5.59 -2.18
N ALA A 88 10.18 5.59 -2.53
CA ALA A 88 11.20 4.90 -1.74
C ALA A 88 11.25 5.35 -0.27
N TYR A 89 11.01 6.64 0.00
CA TYR A 89 11.04 7.22 1.35
C TYR A 89 9.79 6.93 2.19
N GLU A 90 8.70 6.41 1.60
CA GLU A 90 7.46 6.16 2.37
C GLU A 90 7.66 5.11 3.47
N LEU A 91 8.53 4.13 3.25
CA LEU A 91 8.85 3.12 4.25
C LEU A 91 9.53 3.71 5.49
N CYS A 92 10.34 4.75 5.31
CA CYS A 92 10.97 5.49 6.39
C CYS A 92 9.92 6.24 7.25
N ILE A 93 8.91 6.81 6.61
CA ILE A 93 7.77 7.45 7.30
C ILE A 93 6.95 6.41 8.06
N TYR A 94 6.64 5.28 7.41
CA TYR A 94 5.85 4.21 8.03
C TYR A 94 6.57 3.58 9.23
N LYS A 95 7.90 3.42 9.17
CA LYS A 95 8.70 3.02 10.33
C LYS A 95 8.45 3.93 11.52
N LYS A 96 8.58 5.25 11.34
CA LYS A 96 8.39 6.23 12.40
C LYS A 96 6.97 6.18 12.98
N ILE A 97 5.95 6.12 12.11
CA ILE A 97 4.55 6.06 12.55
C ILE A 97 4.30 4.77 13.35
N LEU A 98 4.71 3.62 12.81
CA LEU A 98 4.41 2.32 13.42
C LEU A 98 5.23 2.04 14.69
N LYS A 99 6.29 2.78 14.95
CA LYS A 99 7.11 2.64 16.14
C LYS A 99 6.30 2.86 17.44
N SER A 100 5.36 3.78 17.43
CA SER A 100 4.51 4.12 18.57
C SER A 100 3.39 3.10 18.85
N PHE A 101 3.15 2.14 17.96
CA PHE A 101 2.10 1.14 18.13
C PHE A 101 2.68 -0.16 18.68
N GLU A 102 2.14 -0.59 19.81
CA GLU A 102 2.41 -1.90 20.39
C GLU A 102 1.26 -2.84 20.09
N SER A 103 1.55 -4.08 19.77
CA SER A 103 0.56 -5.12 19.52
C SER A 103 1.20 -6.49 19.74
N ASP A 104 0.40 -7.44 20.22
CA ASP A 104 0.77 -8.85 20.31
C ASP A 104 0.70 -9.57 18.95
N SER A 105 0.27 -8.87 17.91
CA SER A 105 0.19 -9.43 16.55
C SER A 105 1.57 -9.80 16.02
N LYS A 106 1.76 -11.10 15.78
CA LYS A 106 3.00 -11.62 15.15
C LYS A 106 3.21 -11.03 13.76
N GLU A 107 2.11 -10.75 13.04
CA GLU A 107 2.16 -10.19 11.69
C GLU A 107 2.63 -8.72 11.73
N LEU A 108 2.08 -7.89 12.62
CA LEU A 108 2.55 -6.51 12.79
C LEU A 108 4.03 -6.48 13.21
N ASN A 109 4.43 -7.32 14.16
CA ASN A 109 5.80 -7.37 14.62
C ASN A 109 6.77 -7.82 13.52
N LYS A 110 6.37 -8.75 12.64
CA LYS A 110 7.13 -9.13 11.46
C LYS A 110 7.28 -7.97 10.48
N LEU A 111 6.19 -7.24 10.18
CA LEU A 111 6.20 -6.07 9.30
C LEU A 111 7.07 -4.94 9.89
N LYS A 112 6.96 -4.64 11.18
CA LYS A 112 7.83 -3.64 11.84
C LYS A 112 9.30 -4.04 11.77
N ASN A 113 9.60 -5.33 11.99
CA ASN A 113 10.98 -5.82 11.93
C ASN A 113 11.58 -5.72 10.52
N SER A 114 10.77 -5.85 9.46
CA SER A 114 11.25 -5.64 8.08
C SER A 114 11.66 -4.20 7.79
N LEU A 115 11.22 -3.24 8.60
CA LEU A 115 11.59 -1.83 8.50
C LEU A 115 12.76 -1.45 9.43
N LYS A 116 13.34 -2.37 10.19
CA LYS A 116 14.33 -2.06 11.24
C LYS A 116 15.54 -1.26 10.74
N ASP A 117 16.03 -1.58 9.53
CA ASP A 117 17.24 -0.99 8.95
C ASP A 117 16.97 0.28 8.12
N PHE A 118 15.69 0.70 7.97
CA PHE A 118 15.33 1.96 7.35
C PHE A 118 15.56 3.14 8.30
N GLU A 119 15.86 4.30 7.76
CA GLU A 119 15.87 5.55 8.51
C GLU A 119 14.44 5.93 8.97
N GLU A 120 14.32 6.79 9.98
CA GLU A 120 13.03 7.32 10.44
C GLU A 120 12.83 8.73 9.89
N LEU A 121 11.79 8.93 9.07
CA LEU A 121 11.42 10.23 8.53
C LEU A 121 10.07 10.73 9.06
N SER A 122 9.95 12.05 9.23
CA SER A 122 8.66 12.66 9.56
C SER A 122 7.71 12.59 8.37
N ALA A 123 6.40 12.47 8.63
CA ALA A 123 5.36 12.55 7.59
C ALA A 123 5.39 13.91 6.84
N GLU A 124 5.91 14.95 7.46
CA GLU A 124 6.04 16.30 6.90
C GLU A 124 6.98 16.38 5.69
N VAL A 125 7.88 15.40 5.50
CA VAL A 125 8.76 15.35 4.32
C VAL A 125 8.00 15.00 3.04
N ALA A 126 6.80 14.42 3.16
CA ALA A 126 5.97 14.11 2.01
C ALA A 126 5.36 15.41 1.44
N PRO A 127 5.56 15.72 0.15
CA PRO A 127 4.95 16.87 -0.49
C PRO A 127 3.43 16.92 -0.31
N LYS A 128 2.87 18.11 -0.17
CA LYS A 128 1.42 18.29 0.08
C LYS A 128 0.54 17.75 -1.06
N ASP A 129 1.05 17.72 -2.27
CA ASP A 129 0.41 17.19 -3.47
C ASP A 129 0.75 15.72 -3.74
N SER A 130 1.52 15.08 -2.86
CA SER A 130 1.86 13.66 -3.00
C SER A 130 0.65 12.76 -2.75
N VAL A 131 0.55 11.68 -3.51
CA VAL A 131 -0.43 10.61 -3.26
C VAL A 131 -0.31 10.01 -1.84
N LEU A 132 0.86 10.13 -1.21
CA LEU A 132 1.07 9.67 0.15
C LEU A 132 0.20 10.38 1.18
N GLN A 133 -0.23 11.62 0.90
CA GLN A 133 -1.12 12.38 1.79
C GLN A 133 -2.48 11.68 2.03
N GLU A 134 -2.88 10.75 1.14
CA GLU A 134 -4.08 9.93 1.35
C GLU A 134 -3.90 8.95 2.53
N PHE A 135 -2.67 8.53 2.81
CA PHE A 135 -2.36 7.49 3.79
C PHE A 135 -1.79 8.03 5.10
N LEU A 136 -1.33 9.27 5.11
CA LEU A 136 -0.65 9.86 6.27
C LEU A 136 -1.65 10.53 7.24
N PRO A 137 -1.27 10.69 8.53
CA PRO A 137 -2.05 11.48 9.47
C PRO A 137 -2.28 12.89 8.92
N LYS A 138 -3.52 13.36 8.99
CA LYS A 138 -3.84 14.76 8.67
C LYS A 138 -3.63 15.60 9.94
N ASN A 139 -2.79 16.62 9.85
CA ASN A 139 -2.63 17.64 10.90
C ASN A 139 -3.89 18.46 11.01
#